data_b0c2305c8d1a8a90f1a4b10931e5e7ed
#
_entry.id   b0c2305c8d1a8a90f1a4b10931e5e7ed
#
_cell.length_a   1.000
_cell.length_b   1.000
_cell.length_c   1.000
_cell.angle_alpha   90.00
_cell.angle_beta   90.00
_cell.angle_gamma   90.00
#
_symmetry.space_group_name_H-M   'P 1'
#
loop_
_entity.id
_entity.type
_entity.pdbx_description
1 polymer ?
#
loop_
_entity_poly.entity_id
_entity_poly.type
_entity_poly.pdbx_seq_one_letter_code
_entity_poly.pdbx_strand_id
1 'polypeptide(L)' 'MERPRFVDHPDPNAVLRGGPLNGGRTRVHNWVPVDFHVGDETCFYRPTGELDAQYPTLNVYVFDHAEPV' A
#
# COMPACT_ATOMS: atom_id res chain seq x y z
N MET A 1 24.53 4.11 4.07
CA MET A 1 23.29 4.61 4.65
C MET A 1 22.12 3.76 4.20
N GLU A 2 21.33 3.29 5.11
CA GLU A 2 20.18 2.47 4.76
C GLU A 2 19.06 3.33 4.17
N ARG A 3 18.34 2.75 3.21
CA ARG A 3 17.14 3.38 2.67
C ARG A 3 16.00 3.28 3.67
N PRO A 4 15.11 4.26 3.73
CA PRO A 4 13.90 4.13 4.53
C PRO A 4 13.10 2.91 4.09
N ARG A 5 12.61 2.15 5.04
CA ARG A 5 11.73 1.02 4.78
C ARG A 5 10.29 1.47 4.96
N PHE A 6 9.40 0.81 4.24
CA PHE A 6 7.97 0.99 4.50
C PHE A 6 7.67 0.57 5.94
N VAL A 7 6.98 1.42 6.66
CA VAL A 7 6.58 1.18 8.04
C VAL A 7 5.07 1.31 8.12
N ASP A 8 4.43 0.34 8.78
CA ASP A 8 2.99 0.38 8.98
C ASP A 8 2.58 1.63 9.73
N HIS A 9 1.51 2.25 9.28
CA HIS A 9 0.95 3.41 9.97
C HIS A 9 0.35 2.95 11.30
N PRO A 10 0.54 3.70 12.40
CA PRO A 10 -0.02 3.31 13.69
C PRO A 10 -1.54 3.34 13.74
N ASP A 11 -2.19 4.05 12.82
CA ASP A 11 -3.65 4.14 12.74
C ASP A 11 -4.08 3.96 11.29
N PRO A 12 -3.92 2.74 10.72
CA PRO A 12 -4.18 2.51 9.31
C PRO A 12 -5.67 2.45 9.00
N ASN A 13 -6.01 2.77 7.74
CA ASN A 13 -7.35 2.54 7.21
C ASN A 13 -7.33 1.74 5.91
N ALA A 14 -6.14 1.31 5.48
CA ALA A 14 -5.96 0.53 4.28
C ALA A 14 -4.84 -0.48 4.44
N VAL A 15 -4.95 -1.60 3.73
CA VAL A 15 -3.93 -2.64 3.68
C VAL A 15 -3.56 -2.90 2.22
N LEU A 16 -2.27 -3.02 1.95
CA LEU A 16 -1.75 -3.26 0.61
C LEU A 16 -1.68 -4.76 0.35
N ARG A 17 -2.18 -5.20 -0.79
CA ARG A 17 -2.16 -6.62 -1.18
C ARG A 17 -1.48 -6.77 -2.54
N GLY A 18 -0.57 -7.73 -2.58
CA GLY A 18 0.24 -8.00 -3.77
C GLY A 18 1.44 -7.06 -3.87
N GLY A 19 2.35 -7.40 -4.78
CA GLY A 19 3.53 -6.58 -5.04
C GLY A 19 4.51 -6.52 -3.87
N PRO A 20 5.48 -5.61 -3.98
CA PRO A 20 6.58 -5.53 -3.00
C PRO A 20 6.16 -5.17 -1.58
N LEU A 21 5.03 -4.49 -1.42
CA LEU A 21 4.55 -4.05 -0.11
C LEU A 21 3.37 -4.85 0.41
N ASN A 22 3.21 -6.09 -0.09
CA ASN A 22 2.11 -6.94 0.34
C ASN A 22 2.05 -7.05 1.86
N GLY A 23 0.87 -6.80 2.43
CA GLY A 23 0.64 -6.83 3.87
C GLY A 23 0.92 -5.51 4.58
N GLY A 24 1.46 -4.52 3.89
CA GLY A 24 1.69 -3.21 4.47
C GLY A 24 0.37 -2.51 4.81
N ARG A 25 0.32 -1.83 5.95
CA ARG A 25 -0.86 -1.11 6.39
C ARG A 25 -0.57 0.37 6.41
N THR A 26 -1.45 1.14 5.80
CA THR A 26 -1.21 2.57 5.62
C THR A 26 -2.50 3.35 5.86
N ARG A 27 -2.35 4.67 5.91
CA ARG A 27 -3.49 5.55 6.00
C ARG A 27 -3.58 6.41 4.75
N VAL A 28 -4.74 6.40 4.14
CA VAL A 28 -5.02 7.19 2.94
C VAL A 28 -6.05 8.27 3.29
N HIS A 29 -5.96 9.41 2.63
CA HIS A 29 -6.87 10.53 2.88
C HIS A 29 -8.05 10.54 1.92
N ASN A 30 -7.83 9.99 0.74
CA ASN A 30 -8.85 9.85 -0.29
C ASN A 30 -8.78 8.42 -0.81
N TRP A 31 -9.90 7.92 -1.34
CA TRP A 31 -9.93 6.57 -1.90
C TRP A 31 -9.52 6.60 -3.36
N VAL A 32 -8.30 7.08 -3.60
CA VAL A 32 -7.67 7.18 -4.92
C VAL A 32 -6.41 6.36 -4.94
N PRO A 33 -5.88 6.02 -6.13
CA PRO A 33 -4.62 5.28 -6.22
C PRO A 33 -3.49 6.00 -5.49
N VAL A 34 -2.61 5.21 -4.88
CA VAL A 34 -1.44 5.71 -4.16
C VAL A 34 -0.18 5.08 -4.71
N ASP A 35 0.96 5.71 -4.47
CA ASP A 35 2.23 5.20 -4.92
C ASP A 35 3.27 5.25 -3.81
N PHE A 36 4.22 4.34 -3.88
CA PHE A 36 5.31 4.23 -2.91
C PHE A 36 6.61 3.94 -3.64
N HIS A 37 7.69 4.56 -3.17
CA HIS A 37 9.02 4.27 -3.69
C HIS A 37 9.59 3.05 -3.00
N VAL A 38 9.96 2.03 -3.77
CA VAL A 38 10.54 0.79 -3.26
C VAL A 38 11.78 0.49 -4.10
N GLY A 39 12.95 0.67 -3.51
CA GLY A 39 14.20 0.49 -4.26
C GLY A 39 14.27 1.46 -5.42
N ASP A 40 14.41 0.93 -6.62
CA ASP A 40 14.53 1.71 -7.85
C ASP A 40 13.20 1.82 -8.60
N GLU A 41 12.09 1.52 -7.94
CA GLU A 41 10.78 1.49 -8.57
C GLU A 41 9.79 2.32 -7.79
N THR A 42 8.78 2.81 -8.50
CA THR A 42 7.57 3.37 -7.89
C THR A 42 6.47 2.34 -8.06
N CYS A 43 5.90 1.89 -6.95
CA CYS A 43 4.85 0.88 -6.96
C CYS A 43 3.50 1.54 -6.76
N PHE A 44 2.56 1.23 -7.64
CA PHE A 44 1.23 1.84 -7.63
C PHE A 44 0.20 0.84 -7.12
N TYR A 45 -0.61 1.28 -6.17
CA TYR A 45 -1.68 0.49 -5.58
C TYR A 45 -2.99 1.21 -5.79
N ARG A 46 -4.05 0.48 -6.09
CA ARG A 46 -5.37 1.04 -6.35
C ARG A 46 -6.40 0.51 -5.37
N PRO A 47 -7.41 1.32 -5.01
CA PRO A 47 -8.48 0.86 -4.10
C PRO A 47 -9.40 -0.13 -4.79
N THR A 48 -9.98 -1.04 -4.00
CA THR A 48 -10.93 -2.04 -4.51
C THR A 48 -12.36 -1.79 -4.02
N GLY A 49 -12.52 -1.00 -2.96
CA GLY A 49 -13.82 -0.82 -2.32
C GLY A 49 -14.19 -1.96 -1.38
N GLU A 50 -13.30 -2.93 -1.17
CA GLU A 50 -13.59 -4.08 -0.30
C GLU A 50 -12.76 -4.02 0.97
N LEU A 51 -13.27 -4.65 2.03
CA LEU A 51 -12.57 -4.79 3.29
C LEU A 51 -11.70 -6.06 3.24
N ASP A 52 -10.58 -6.00 3.96
CA ASP A 52 -9.64 -7.12 3.99
C ASP A 52 -10.15 -8.24 4.89
N ALA A 53 -9.86 -9.49 4.51
CA ALA A 53 -10.28 -10.65 5.29
C ALA A 53 -9.49 -10.77 6.60
N GLN A 54 -8.21 -10.43 6.57
CA GLN A 54 -7.36 -10.51 7.75
C GLN A 54 -7.53 -9.30 8.67
N TYR A 55 -7.74 -8.12 8.08
CA TYR A 55 -7.91 -6.87 8.80
C TYR A 55 -9.27 -6.27 8.42
N PRO A 56 -10.37 -6.74 9.03
CA PRO A 56 -11.72 -6.41 8.54
C PRO A 56 -12.12 -4.94 8.65
N THR A 57 -11.34 -4.12 9.34
CA THR A 57 -11.58 -2.67 9.41
C THR A 57 -10.79 -1.89 8.37
N LEU A 58 -9.94 -2.57 7.59
CA LEU A 58 -9.08 -1.92 6.60
C LEU A 58 -9.58 -2.19 5.19
N ASN A 59 -9.51 -1.16 4.36
CA ASN A 59 -9.85 -1.29 2.94
C ASN A 59 -8.67 -1.87 2.17
N VAL A 60 -8.98 -2.71 1.19
CA VAL A 60 -7.95 -3.36 0.38
C VAL A 60 -7.52 -2.45 -0.76
N TYR A 61 -6.22 -2.21 -0.85
CA TYR A 61 -5.56 -1.63 -2.01
C TYR A 61 -4.73 -2.73 -2.66
N VAL A 62 -4.95 -2.98 -3.94
CA VAL A 62 -4.23 -4.02 -4.66
C VAL A 62 -3.12 -3.43 -5.50
N PHE A 63 -2.05 -4.19 -5.64
CA PHE A 63 -0.93 -3.80 -6.50
C PHE A 63 -1.40 -3.68 -7.94
N ASP A 64 -1.13 -2.53 -8.56
CA ASP A 64 -1.50 -2.27 -9.93
C ASP A 64 -0.32 -2.51 -10.87
N HIS A 65 0.75 -1.77 -10.66
CA HIS A 65 1.97 -1.93 -11.47
C HIS A 65 3.13 -1.21 -10.78
N ALA A 66 4.33 -1.42 -11.32
CA ALA A 66 5.52 -0.71 -10.89
C ALA A 66 6.16 -0.04 -12.09
N GLU A 67 6.78 1.12 -11.86
CA GLU A 67 7.52 1.86 -12.88
C GLU A 67 8.92 2.15 -12.37
N PRO A 68 9.93 2.07 -13.22
CA PRO A 68 11.28 2.45 -12.81
C PRO A 68 11.35 3.94 -12.49
N VAL A 69 12.16 4.24 -11.50
CA VAL A 69 12.39 5.64 -11.09
C VAL A 69 13.39 6.31 -12.03
#